data_cf078cd64126dd6e6c91f895a4196f2d
#
_entry.id   cf078cd64126dd6e6c91f895a4196f2d
#
_cell.length_a   1.000
_cell.length_b   1.000
_cell.length_c   1.000
_cell.angle_alpha   90.00
_cell.angle_beta   90.00
_cell.angle_gamma   90.00
#
_symmetry.space_group_name_H-M   'P 1'
#
loop_
_entity.id
_entity.type
_entity.pdbx_description
1 polymer ?
#
loop_
_entity_poly.entity_id
_entity_poly.type
_entity_poly.pdbx_seq_one_letter_code
_entity_poly.pdbx_strand_id
1 'polypeptide(L)'
;MKQVARRSSFEYRDDRSRNLLEVFIRLFNAIADARVDDVLRLAVACPARRFWVSEERALRVVHQMERMPLPPKCNVLKREMYEEIFRRYCEARSAHPDWSDLRCVSSVVNQEAPSFYLSVSSAHAILVQEKRRCRIETLQRLTRHLAA
;
A
#
# COMPACT_ATOMS: atom_id res chain seq x y z
N MET A 1 -8.37 22.81 4.71
CA MET A 1 -8.48 21.42 5.22
C MET A 1 -8.71 20.37 4.16
N LYS A 2 -9.61 20.53 3.20
CA LYS A 2 -9.87 19.55 2.13
C LYS A 2 -8.70 19.32 1.15
N GLN A 3 -7.80 20.29 0.98
CA GLN A 3 -6.68 20.16 0.05
C GLN A 3 -5.50 19.34 0.60
N VAL A 4 -5.28 19.35 1.92
CA VAL A 4 -4.21 18.58 2.56
C VAL A 4 -4.51 17.07 2.51
N ALA A 5 -5.76 16.69 2.73
CA ALA A 5 -6.19 15.30 2.64
C ALA A 5 -6.07 14.72 1.21
N ARG A 6 -6.27 15.55 0.18
CA ARG A 6 -6.11 15.13 -1.22
C ARG A 6 -4.63 14.94 -1.61
N ARG A 7 -3.73 15.79 -1.14
CA ARG A 7 -2.29 15.63 -1.37
C ARG A 7 -1.74 14.36 -0.74
N SER A 8 -2.10 14.08 0.50
CA SER A 8 -1.73 12.86 1.21
C SER A 8 -2.18 11.59 0.48
N SER A 9 -3.39 11.59 -0.10
CA SER A 9 -3.92 10.46 -0.85
C SER A 9 -3.17 10.20 -2.17
N PHE A 10 -2.70 11.25 -2.84
CA PHE A 10 -1.92 11.11 -4.08
C PHE A 10 -0.49 10.62 -3.81
N GLU A 11 0.18 11.18 -2.82
CA GLU A 11 1.51 10.75 -2.41
C GLU A 11 1.52 9.26 -2.01
N TYR A 12 0.51 8.83 -1.29
CA TYR A 12 0.32 7.46 -0.86
C TYR A 12 0.20 6.48 -2.06
N ARG A 13 -0.58 6.83 -3.08
CA ARG A 13 -0.76 5.99 -4.28
C ARG A 13 0.54 5.85 -5.06
N ASP A 14 1.28 6.93 -5.22
CA ASP A 14 2.56 6.94 -5.92
C ASP A 14 3.60 6.09 -5.17
N ASP A 15 3.68 6.21 -3.87
CA ASP A 15 4.60 5.43 -3.06
C ASP A 15 4.27 3.94 -3.08
N ARG A 16 2.99 3.59 -3.04
CA ARG A 16 2.52 2.21 -3.19
C ARG A 16 2.93 1.64 -4.56
N SER A 17 2.70 2.40 -5.61
CA SER A 17 3.03 1.99 -6.98
C SER A 17 4.51 1.77 -7.15
N ARG A 18 5.36 2.64 -6.60
CA ARG A 18 6.81 2.50 -6.60
C ARG A 18 7.26 1.27 -5.82
N ASN A 19 6.70 1.06 -4.64
CA ASN A 19 7.02 -0.10 -3.81
C ASN A 19 6.69 -1.41 -4.53
N LEU A 20 5.52 -1.49 -5.15
CA LEU A 20 5.12 -2.67 -5.93
C LEU A 20 6.05 -2.89 -7.13
N LEU A 21 6.39 -1.83 -7.86
CA LEU A 21 7.30 -1.90 -9.01
C LEU A 21 8.70 -2.38 -8.58
N GLU A 22 9.23 -1.88 -7.48
CA GLU A 22 10.53 -2.31 -6.93
C GLU A 22 10.54 -3.81 -6.61
N VAL A 23 9.49 -4.29 -5.94
CA VAL A 23 9.35 -5.72 -5.61
C VAL A 23 9.22 -6.55 -6.88
N PHE A 24 8.41 -6.09 -7.83
CA PHE A 24 8.22 -6.77 -9.11
C PHE A 24 9.53 -6.90 -9.89
N ILE A 25 10.29 -5.82 -10.02
CA ILE A 25 11.57 -5.82 -10.74
C ILE A 25 12.56 -6.77 -10.08
N ARG A 26 12.66 -6.73 -8.77
CA ARG A 26 13.55 -7.61 -8.01
C ARG A 26 13.24 -9.09 -8.26
N LEU A 27 11.96 -9.46 -8.20
CA LEU A 27 11.52 -10.83 -8.43
C LEU A 27 11.69 -11.24 -9.89
N PHE A 28 11.34 -10.36 -10.82
CA PHE A 28 11.45 -10.62 -12.24
C PHE A 28 12.89 -10.91 -12.65
N ASN A 29 13.85 -10.17 -12.09
CA ASN A 29 15.28 -10.37 -12.34
C ASN A 29 15.85 -11.62 -11.66
N ALA A 30 15.24 -12.05 -10.55
CA ALA A 30 15.71 -13.19 -9.77
C ALA A 30 15.22 -14.54 -10.31
N ILE A 31 14.13 -14.57 -11.07
CA ILE A 31 13.47 -15.79 -11.55
C ILE A 31 13.81 -16.01 -13.01
N ALA A 32 14.39 -17.19 -13.33
CA ALA A 32 14.63 -17.59 -14.70
C ALA A 32 13.30 -17.89 -15.42
N ASP A 33 13.19 -17.47 -16.69
CA ASP A 33 11.99 -17.64 -17.52
C ASP A 33 10.70 -17.11 -16.88
N ALA A 34 10.82 -15.97 -16.20
CA ALA A 34 9.74 -15.36 -15.47
C ALA A 34 8.60 -14.89 -16.37
N ARG A 35 7.37 -15.29 -16.05
CA ARG A 35 6.16 -14.76 -16.67
C ARG A 35 5.59 -13.65 -15.81
N VAL A 36 5.10 -12.59 -16.44
CA VAL A 36 4.58 -11.41 -15.75
C VAL A 36 3.50 -11.76 -14.70
N ASP A 37 2.53 -12.60 -15.07
CA ASP A 37 1.44 -12.97 -14.16
C ASP A 37 1.92 -13.76 -12.95
N ASP A 38 2.87 -14.66 -13.13
CA ASP A 38 3.43 -15.45 -12.04
C ASP A 38 4.23 -14.56 -11.09
N VAL A 39 5.02 -13.65 -11.64
CA VAL A 39 5.81 -12.69 -10.83
C VAL A 39 4.89 -11.74 -10.08
N LEU A 40 3.79 -11.29 -10.70
CA LEU A 40 2.80 -10.44 -10.02
C LEU A 40 2.14 -11.13 -8.83
N ARG A 41 1.79 -12.41 -8.96
CA ARG A 41 1.23 -13.20 -7.85
C ARG A 41 2.21 -13.28 -6.68
N LEU A 42 3.47 -13.48 -6.96
CA LEU A 42 4.51 -13.47 -5.94
C LEU A 42 4.73 -12.08 -5.36
N ALA A 43 4.72 -11.05 -6.18
CA ALA A 43 4.96 -9.67 -5.75
C ALA A 43 3.89 -9.18 -4.77
N VAL A 44 2.60 -9.42 -5.06
CA VAL A 44 1.51 -8.99 -4.17
C VAL A 44 1.52 -9.73 -2.83
N ALA A 45 2.08 -10.94 -2.78
CA ALA A 45 2.24 -11.72 -1.57
C ALA A 45 3.51 -11.37 -0.77
N CYS A 46 4.41 -10.59 -1.34
CA CYS A 46 5.62 -10.12 -0.65
C CYS A 46 5.28 -9.06 0.39
N PRO A 47 6.12 -8.92 1.44
CA PRO A 47 5.95 -7.81 2.39
C PRO A 47 5.99 -6.46 1.69
N ALA A 48 5.06 -5.58 2.06
CA ALA A 48 5.03 -4.19 1.64
C ALA A 48 5.69 -3.30 2.70
N ARG A 49 6.23 -2.16 2.30
CA ARG A 49 6.91 -1.24 3.21
C ARG A 49 6.02 -0.76 4.35
N ARG A 50 4.73 -0.66 4.08
CA ARG A 50 3.73 -0.29 5.07
C ARG A 50 2.36 -0.84 4.65
N PHE A 51 1.37 -0.69 5.54
CA PHE A 51 -0.02 -0.85 5.14
C PHE A 51 -0.41 0.36 4.28
N TRP A 52 -0.76 0.12 3.02
CA TRP A 52 -1.06 1.19 2.07
C TRP A 52 -2.51 1.66 2.24
N VAL A 53 -2.76 2.27 3.38
CA VAL A 53 -4.03 2.88 3.76
C VAL A 53 -3.72 4.16 4.55
N SER A 54 -4.55 5.19 4.41
CA SER A 54 -4.36 6.42 5.18
C SER A 54 -4.63 6.18 6.66
N GLU A 55 -3.93 6.91 7.51
CA GLU A 55 -4.10 6.82 8.97
C GLU A 55 -5.53 7.14 9.39
N GLU A 56 -6.14 8.15 8.77
CA GLU A 56 -7.52 8.56 9.05
C GLU A 56 -8.51 7.45 8.71
N ARG A 57 -8.36 6.82 7.56
CA ARG A 57 -9.23 5.73 7.14
C ARG A 57 -9.04 4.49 8.01
N ALA A 58 -7.80 4.16 8.33
CA ALA A 58 -7.50 3.04 9.23
C ALA A 58 -8.09 3.25 10.62
N LEU A 59 -7.98 4.46 11.16
CA LEU A 59 -8.59 4.82 12.45
C LEU A 59 -10.10 4.65 12.43
N ARG A 60 -10.75 5.12 11.38
CA ARG A 60 -12.20 5.00 11.22
C ARG A 60 -12.65 3.54 11.18
N VAL A 61 -11.95 2.71 10.42
CA VAL A 61 -12.27 1.29 10.29
C VAL A 61 -12.02 0.55 11.61
N VAL A 62 -10.91 0.84 12.29
CA VAL A 62 -10.58 0.25 13.59
C VAL A 62 -11.67 0.59 14.63
N HIS A 63 -12.12 1.85 14.72
CA HIS A 63 -13.21 2.25 15.59
C HIS A 63 -14.52 1.55 15.26
N GLN A 64 -14.78 1.35 13.96
CA GLN A 64 -15.95 0.59 13.52
C GLN A 64 -15.86 -0.88 13.95
N MET A 65 -14.68 -1.49 13.81
CA MET A 65 -14.45 -2.88 14.20
C MET A 65 -14.55 -3.13 15.72
N GLU A 66 -14.28 -2.13 16.53
CA GLU A 66 -14.51 -2.20 17.99
C GLU A 66 -15.98 -2.37 18.31
N ARG A 67 -16.89 -1.89 17.47
CA ARG A 67 -18.34 -1.93 17.69
C ARG A 67 -19.00 -3.10 16.98
N MET A 68 -18.61 -3.39 15.74
CA MET A 68 -19.24 -4.36 14.87
C MET A 68 -18.21 -5.02 13.97
N PRO A 69 -18.34 -6.32 13.65
CA PRO A 69 -17.49 -6.96 12.66
C PRO A 69 -17.68 -6.30 11.28
N LEU A 70 -16.67 -6.42 10.42
CA LEU A 70 -16.74 -5.90 9.06
C LEU A 70 -17.90 -6.53 8.29
N PRO A 71 -18.59 -5.75 7.43
CA PRO A 71 -19.72 -6.25 6.65
C PRO A 71 -19.33 -7.44 5.76
N PRO A 72 -20.24 -8.41 5.51
CA PRO A 72 -19.98 -9.54 4.60
C PRO A 72 -19.63 -9.11 3.17
N LYS A 73 -20.06 -7.91 2.75
CA LYS A 73 -19.79 -7.33 1.43
C LYS A 73 -18.36 -6.75 1.29
N CYS A 74 -17.60 -6.69 2.38
CA CYS A 74 -16.24 -6.21 2.32
C CYS A 74 -15.37 -7.13 1.46
N ASN A 75 -14.53 -6.53 0.61
CA ASN A 75 -13.56 -7.28 -0.20
C ASN A 75 -12.66 -8.12 0.71
N VAL A 76 -12.40 -9.38 0.33
CA VAL A 76 -11.63 -10.33 1.15
C VAL A 76 -10.25 -9.80 1.49
N LEU A 77 -9.54 -9.22 0.51
CA LEU A 77 -8.18 -8.69 0.72
C LEU A 77 -8.19 -7.47 1.65
N LYS A 78 -9.16 -6.58 1.51
CA LYS A 78 -9.32 -5.44 2.42
C LYS A 78 -9.67 -5.90 3.83
N ARG A 79 -10.51 -6.92 3.95
CA ARG A 79 -10.86 -7.51 5.24
C ARG A 79 -9.62 -8.07 5.93
N GLU A 80 -8.83 -8.85 5.23
CA GLU A 80 -7.58 -9.40 5.77
C GLU A 80 -6.63 -8.29 6.23
N MET A 81 -6.50 -7.24 5.42
CA MET A 81 -5.67 -6.08 5.77
C MET A 81 -6.17 -5.40 7.06
N TYR A 82 -7.45 -5.10 7.14
CA TYR A 82 -8.01 -4.42 8.32
C TYR A 82 -8.03 -5.29 9.56
N GLU A 83 -8.22 -6.61 9.42
CA GLU A 83 -8.11 -7.55 10.54
C GLU A 83 -6.70 -7.57 11.12
N GLU A 84 -5.68 -7.56 10.26
CA GLU A 84 -4.29 -7.47 10.70
C GLU A 84 -3.96 -6.13 11.35
N ILE A 85 -4.43 -5.02 10.78
CA ILE A 85 -4.29 -3.69 11.37
C ILE A 85 -4.96 -3.65 12.75
N PHE A 86 -6.17 -4.17 12.86
CA PHE A 86 -6.92 -4.19 14.12
C PHE A 86 -6.20 -5.01 15.18
N ARG A 87 -5.68 -6.19 14.84
CA ARG A 87 -4.91 -7.02 15.76
C ARG A 87 -3.70 -6.26 16.30
N ARG A 88 -2.93 -5.62 15.43
CA ARG A 88 -1.76 -4.82 15.82
C ARG A 88 -2.14 -3.57 16.62
N TYR A 89 -3.27 -2.97 16.27
CA TYR A 89 -3.81 -1.83 17.01
C TYR A 89 -4.15 -2.22 18.45
N CYS A 90 -4.80 -3.36 18.68
CA CYS A 90 -5.09 -3.85 20.02
C CYS A 90 -3.81 -4.11 20.83
N GLU A 91 -2.79 -4.67 20.20
CA GLU A 91 -1.48 -4.86 20.81
C GLU A 91 -0.83 -3.53 21.20
N ALA A 92 -0.86 -2.53 20.30
CA ALA A 92 -0.31 -1.21 20.56
C ALA A 92 -1.05 -0.50 21.71
N ARG A 93 -2.37 -0.61 21.75
CA ARG A 93 -3.19 -0.07 22.86
C ARG A 93 -2.83 -0.69 24.21
N SER A 94 -2.61 -1.99 24.23
CA SER A 94 -2.23 -2.70 25.46
C SER A 94 -0.82 -2.33 25.91
N ALA A 95 0.11 -2.16 24.97
CA ALA A 95 1.49 -1.80 25.27
C ALA A 95 1.65 -0.31 25.62
N HIS A 96 0.81 0.55 25.08
CA HIS A 96 0.89 2.01 25.25
C HIS A 96 -0.47 2.60 25.64
N PRO A 97 -0.93 2.41 26.88
CA PRO A 97 -2.25 2.93 27.31
C PRO A 97 -2.35 4.46 27.29
N ASP A 98 -1.21 5.15 27.33
CA ASP A 98 -1.08 6.61 27.33
C ASP A 98 -1.12 7.23 25.93
N TRP A 99 -0.98 6.40 24.88
CA TRP A 99 -1.04 6.90 23.49
C TRP A 99 -2.49 7.17 23.08
N SER A 100 -2.67 8.17 22.21
CA SER A 100 -3.95 8.39 21.53
C SER A 100 -4.23 7.26 20.54
N ASP A 101 -5.51 7.08 20.20
CA ASP A 101 -5.91 6.08 19.20
C ASP A 101 -5.24 6.34 17.86
N LEU A 102 -5.15 7.59 17.43
CA LEU A 102 -4.48 7.98 16.20
C LEU A 102 -2.99 7.61 16.24
N ARG A 103 -2.32 7.82 17.35
CA ARG A 103 -0.90 7.45 17.50
C ARG A 103 -0.69 5.94 17.40
N CYS A 104 -1.58 5.15 18.00
CA CYS A 104 -1.55 3.71 17.90
C CYS A 104 -1.73 3.25 16.44
N VAL A 105 -2.73 3.81 15.76
CA VAL A 105 -3.00 3.49 14.34
C VAL A 105 -1.83 3.91 13.45
N SER A 106 -1.30 5.11 13.63
CA SER A 106 -0.15 5.62 12.89
C SER A 106 1.06 4.69 13.04
N SER A 107 1.35 4.28 14.26
CA SER A 107 2.41 3.31 14.56
C SER A 107 2.23 1.99 13.80
N VAL A 108 1.00 1.51 13.72
CA VAL A 108 0.68 0.23 13.05
C VAL A 108 0.79 0.33 11.54
N VAL A 109 0.17 1.33 10.92
CA VAL A 109 0.14 1.44 9.44
C VAL A 109 1.50 1.74 8.84
N ASN A 110 2.42 2.32 9.61
CA ASN A 110 3.78 2.59 9.17
C ASN A 110 4.75 1.42 9.38
N GLN A 111 4.28 0.31 9.95
CA GLN A 111 5.07 -0.93 10.02
C GLN A 111 5.03 -1.67 8.69
N GLU A 112 6.02 -2.53 8.48
CA GLU A 112 6.01 -3.43 7.34
C GLU A 112 4.74 -4.28 7.36
N ALA A 113 4.05 -4.33 6.23
CA ALA A 113 2.85 -5.13 6.05
C ALA A 113 3.20 -6.52 5.50
N PRO A 114 2.46 -7.59 5.88
CA PRO A 114 2.72 -8.94 5.40
C PRO A 114 2.55 -9.13 3.89
N SER A 115 1.70 -8.31 3.27
CA SER A 115 1.45 -8.34 1.83
C SER A 115 0.96 -6.99 1.34
N PHE A 116 0.79 -6.84 0.03
CA PHE A 116 0.21 -5.64 -0.57
C PHE A 116 -1.31 -5.59 -0.48
N TYR A 117 -1.96 -6.70 -0.18
CA TYR A 117 -3.42 -6.82 -0.14
C TYR A 117 -4.09 -6.34 -1.43
N LEU A 118 -3.48 -6.65 -2.56
CA LEU A 118 -3.96 -6.32 -3.90
C LEU A 118 -4.25 -7.61 -4.68
N SER A 119 -5.30 -7.56 -5.50
CA SER A 119 -5.51 -8.60 -6.50
C SER A 119 -4.45 -8.50 -7.60
N VAL A 120 -4.22 -9.61 -8.31
CA VAL A 120 -3.27 -9.62 -9.44
C VAL A 120 -3.69 -8.63 -10.52
N SER A 121 -4.98 -8.52 -10.82
CA SER A 121 -5.49 -7.58 -11.82
C SER A 121 -5.29 -6.12 -11.42
N SER A 122 -5.53 -5.79 -10.15
CA SER A 122 -5.25 -4.44 -9.62
C SER A 122 -3.76 -4.11 -9.67
N ALA A 123 -2.92 -5.06 -9.29
CA ALA A 123 -1.46 -4.91 -9.35
C ALA A 123 -0.98 -4.71 -10.78
N HIS A 124 -1.53 -5.44 -11.74
CA HIS A 124 -1.21 -5.29 -13.15
C HIS A 124 -1.54 -3.87 -13.65
N ALA A 125 -2.72 -3.36 -13.32
CA ALA A 125 -3.12 -2.00 -13.69
C ALA A 125 -2.19 -0.94 -13.08
N ILE A 126 -1.81 -1.10 -11.82
CA ILE A 126 -0.87 -0.21 -11.12
C ILE A 126 0.48 -0.20 -11.83
N LEU A 127 1.02 -1.37 -12.16
CA LEU A 127 2.33 -1.47 -12.83
C LEU A 127 2.32 -0.86 -14.21
N VAL A 128 1.25 -1.04 -14.98
CA VAL A 128 1.12 -0.43 -16.32
C VAL A 128 1.17 1.09 -16.20
N GLN A 129 0.42 1.67 -15.27
CA GLN A 129 0.43 3.12 -15.04
C GLN A 129 1.79 3.62 -14.56
N GLU A 130 2.42 2.90 -13.64
CA GLU A 130 3.72 3.28 -13.12
C GLU A 130 4.82 3.24 -14.19
N LYS A 131 4.81 2.24 -15.05
CA LYS A 131 5.73 2.16 -16.18
C LYS A 131 5.54 3.34 -17.13
N ARG A 132 4.30 3.72 -17.41
CA ARG A 132 4.00 4.90 -18.25
C ARG A 132 4.56 6.18 -17.63
N ARG A 133 4.35 6.36 -16.32
CA ARG A 133 4.87 7.51 -15.60
C ARG A 133 6.39 7.58 -15.65
N CYS A 134 7.08 6.47 -15.44
CA CYS A 134 8.54 6.40 -15.52
C CYS A 134 9.05 6.75 -16.92
N ARG A 135 8.37 6.29 -17.98
CA ARG A 135 8.71 6.63 -19.37
C ARG A 135 8.56 8.12 -19.64
N ILE A 136 7.45 8.72 -19.19
CA ILE A 136 7.20 10.16 -19.36
C ILE A 136 8.27 10.97 -18.64
N GLU A 137 8.59 10.64 -17.39
CA GLU A 137 9.65 11.29 -16.62
C GLU A 137 11.01 11.18 -17.32
N THR A 138 11.35 10.01 -17.85
CA THR A 138 12.58 9.78 -18.59
C THR A 138 12.63 10.63 -19.86
N LEU A 139 11.54 10.66 -20.63
CA LEU A 139 11.45 11.50 -21.83
C LEU A 139 11.56 13.00 -21.50
N GLN A 140 10.95 13.44 -20.42
CA GLN A 140 11.06 14.82 -19.96
C GLN A 140 12.49 15.19 -19.57
N ARG A 141 13.20 14.30 -18.89
CA ARG A 141 14.63 14.49 -18.56
C ARG A 141 15.49 14.60 -19.81
N LEU A 142 15.28 13.71 -20.77
CA LEU A 142 15.99 13.73 -22.04
C LEU A 142 15.73 15.02 -22.82
N THR A 143 14.48 15.45 -22.87
CA THR A 143 14.09 16.72 -23.52
C THR A 143 14.76 17.92 -22.85
N ARG A 144 14.82 17.97 -21.53
CA ARG A 144 15.52 19.03 -20.79
C ARG A 144 17.02 19.02 -21.09
N HIS A 145 17.63 17.86 -21.17
CA HIS A 145 19.05 17.72 -21.51
C HIS A 145 19.36 18.21 -22.93
N LEU A 146 18.46 17.92 -23.86
CA LEU A 146 18.62 18.37 -25.26
C LEU A 146 18.36 19.87 -25.44
N ALA A 147 17.56 20.49 -24.57
CA ALA A 147 17.25 21.91 -24.59
C ALA A 147 18.31 22.78 -23.92
N ALA A 148 19.19 22.19 -23.15
CA ALA A 148 20.32 22.86 -22.53
C ALA A 148 21.52 22.80 -23.47
#